data_cc30f994a47c9327d1b235fe20aeb9d2
#
_entry.id   cc30f994a47c9327d1b235fe20aeb9d2
#
_cell.length_a   1.000
_cell.length_b   1.000
_cell.length_c   1.000
_cell.angle_alpha   90.00
_cell.angle_beta   90.00
_cell.angle_gamma   90.00
#
_symmetry.space_group_name_H-M   'P 1'
#
loop_
_entity.id
_entity.type
_entity.pdbx_description
1 polymer ?
#
loop_
_entity_poly.entity_id
_entity_poly.type
_entity_poly.pdbx_seq_one_letter_code
_entity_poly.pdbx_strand_id
1 'polypeptide(L)'
;MHPPTLEWFYPFFRGSMFGLAAMLLHECGHIVTAIALGVKVKKVGLKWNKGLYTVRERGSMKKNLLIALAGPLVNILLVATSPWLPVFGLANCCFAFVNALPIEGSDGFRIAYCWQQMRKRDLMI
;
A
#
# COMPACT_ATOMS: atom_id res chain seq x y z
N MET A 1 8.63 15.42 38.53
CA MET A 1 9.26 15.58 37.21
C MET A 1 9.20 14.27 36.47
N HIS A 2 8.36 14.19 35.48
CA HIS A 2 8.27 12.96 34.65
C HIS A 2 9.45 12.93 33.68
N PRO A 3 10.12 11.76 33.53
CA PRO A 3 11.15 11.64 32.52
C PRO A 3 10.50 11.85 31.13
N PRO A 4 11.03 12.76 30.30
CA PRO A 4 10.44 13.07 28.98
C PRO A 4 10.35 11.85 28.06
N THR A 5 11.12 10.81 28.35
CA THR A 5 11.17 9.58 27.58
C THR A 5 9.88 8.76 27.58
N LEU A 6 9.10 8.77 28.71
CA LEU A 6 7.85 8.00 28.80
C LEU A 6 6.69 8.69 28.07
N GLU A 7 6.67 10.01 28.04
CA GLU A 7 5.64 10.77 27.33
C GLU A 7 5.78 10.63 25.81
N TRP A 8 6.99 10.46 25.31
CA TRP A 8 7.28 10.26 23.90
C TRP A 8 7.09 8.81 23.44
N PHE A 9 7.35 7.86 24.34
CA PHE A 9 7.30 6.44 23.99
C PHE A 9 5.90 5.99 23.59
N TYR A 10 4.86 6.41 24.30
CA TYR A 10 3.49 6.00 24.03
C TYR A 10 2.96 6.47 22.67
N PRO A 11 3.03 7.76 22.32
CA PRO A 11 2.60 8.18 20.99
C PRO A 11 3.42 7.55 19.86
N PHE A 12 4.72 7.42 20.05
CA PHE A 12 5.61 6.79 19.07
C PHE A 12 5.27 5.32 18.87
N PHE A 13 5.12 4.56 19.95
CA PHE A 13 4.75 3.15 19.89
C PHE A 13 3.39 2.95 19.24
N ARG A 14 2.41 3.74 19.63
CA ARG A 14 1.05 3.69 19.08
C ARG A 14 1.04 4.03 17.59
N GLY A 15 1.76 5.08 17.19
CA GLY A 15 1.91 5.47 15.79
C GLY A 15 2.59 4.40 14.95
N SER A 16 3.63 3.75 15.50
CA SER A 16 4.35 2.67 14.83
C SER A 16 3.46 1.44 14.63
N MET A 17 2.65 1.09 15.63
CA MET A 17 1.71 -0.04 15.54
C MET A 17 0.63 0.20 14.49
N PHE A 18 0.06 1.40 14.47
CA PHE A 18 -0.95 1.75 13.46
C PHE A 18 -0.35 1.87 12.05
N GLY A 19 0.88 2.37 11.95
CA GLY A 19 1.61 2.40 10.69
C GLY A 19 1.88 1.00 10.15
N LEU A 20 2.31 0.08 11.03
CA LEU A 20 2.51 -1.32 10.67
C LEU A 20 1.21 -1.98 10.22
N ALA A 21 0.11 -1.74 10.95
CA ALA A 21 -1.20 -2.27 10.59
C ALA A 21 -1.66 -1.75 9.23
N ALA A 22 -1.47 -0.46 8.95
CA ALA A 22 -1.80 0.14 7.66
C ALA A 22 -0.99 -0.50 6.52
N MET A 23 0.30 -0.75 6.75
CA MET A 23 1.17 -1.42 5.78
C MET A 23 0.72 -2.85 5.51
N LEU A 24 0.40 -3.62 6.55
CA LEU A 24 -0.05 -5.00 6.41
C LEU A 24 -1.36 -5.09 5.64
N LEU A 25 -2.32 -4.21 5.95
CA LEU A 25 -3.61 -4.17 5.25
C LEU A 25 -3.46 -3.73 3.80
N HIS A 26 -2.56 -2.80 3.53
CA HIS A 26 -2.19 -2.38 2.17
C HIS A 26 -1.70 -3.58 1.34
N GLU A 27 -0.75 -4.34 1.87
CA GLU A 27 -0.21 -5.53 1.19
C GLU A 27 -1.26 -6.63 1.05
N CYS A 28 -2.13 -6.80 2.05
CA CYS A 28 -3.26 -7.72 1.94
C CYS A 28 -4.19 -7.36 0.78
N GLY A 29 -4.41 -6.08 0.54
CA GLY A 29 -5.19 -5.60 -0.61
C GLY A 29 -4.61 -6.07 -1.93
N HIS A 30 -3.30 -5.95 -2.12
CA HIS A 30 -2.61 -6.44 -3.31
C HIS A 30 -2.74 -7.96 -3.46
N ILE A 31 -2.52 -8.71 -2.39
CA ILE A 31 -2.54 -10.17 -2.39
C ILE A 31 -3.93 -10.70 -2.71
N VAL A 32 -4.94 -10.20 -2.02
CA VAL A 32 -6.34 -10.64 -2.23
C VAL A 32 -6.79 -10.35 -3.66
N THR A 33 -6.46 -9.17 -4.18
CA THR A 33 -6.82 -8.80 -5.55
C THR A 33 -6.09 -9.68 -6.57
N ALA A 34 -4.80 -9.97 -6.34
CA ALA A 34 -4.04 -10.87 -7.21
C ALA A 34 -4.68 -12.27 -7.26
N ILE A 35 -5.03 -12.81 -6.10
CA ILE A 35 -5.69 -14.13 -6.01
C ILE A 35 -7.04 -14.09 -6.71
N ALA A 36 -7.85 -13.06 -6.50
CA ALA A 36 -9.17 -12.92 -7.11
C ALA A 36 -9.09 -12.83 -8.64
N LEU A 37 -8.00 -12.26 -9.17
CA LEU A 37 -7.78 -12.13 -10.62
C LEU A 37 -7.02 -13.33 -11.22
N GLY A 38 -6.74 -14.35 -10.43
CA GLY A 38 -6.04 -15.55 -10.89
C GLY A 38 -4.55 -15.36 -11.11
N VAL A 39 -3.95 -14.35 -10.52
CA VAL A 39 -2.50 -14.11 -10.56
C VAL A 39 -1.86 -14.78 -9.36
N LYS A 40 -0.93 -15.70 -9.63
CA LYS A 40 -0.32 -16.52 -8.59
C LYS A 40 0.69 -15.72 -7.77
N VAL A 41 0.50 -15.70 -6.45
CA VAL A 41 1.45 -15.12 -5.50
C VAL A 41 2.48 -16.20 -5.17
N LYS A 42 3.77 -15.90 -5.42
CA LYS A 42 4.86 -16.87 -5.23
C LYS A 42 5.47 -16.78 -3.85
N LYS A 43 5.61 -15.57 -3.30
CA LYS A 43 6.34 -15.34 -2.06
C LYS A 43 5.89 -14.03 -1.43
N VAL A 44 5.77 -14.04 -0.10
CA VAL A 44 5.62 -12.84 0.72
C VAL A 44 6.80 -12.83 1.69
N GLY A 45 7.46 -11.68 1.80
CA GLY A 45 8.63 -11.57 2.66
C GLY A 45 8.78 -10.19 3.27
N LEU A 46 9.75 -10.08 4.17
CA LEU A 46 10.08 -8.85 4.86
C LEU A 46 11.54 -8.52 4.62
N LYS A 47 11.82 -7.32 4.10
CA LYS A 47 13.17 -6.82 3.94
C LYS A 47 13.38 -5.56 4.75
N TRP A 48 14.56 -5.44 5.34
CA TRP A 48 14.94 -4.34 6.20
C TRP A 48 14.85 -2.97 5.50
N ASN A 49 15.18 -2.90 4.22
CA ASN A 49 15.20 -1.66 3.43
C ASN A 49 13.91 -1.41 2.62
N LYS A 50 13.05 -2.40 2.47
CA LYS A 50 11.81 -2.31 1.67
C LYS A 50 10.55 -2.57 2.47
N GLY A 51 10.66 -3.06 3.70
CA GLY A 51 9.52 -3.50 4.49
C GLY A 51 8.91 -4.78 3.93
N LEU A 52 7.61 -4.88 3.98
CA LEU A 52 6.87 -6.03 3.46
C LEU A 52 6.85 -5.99 1.93
N TYR A 53 7.15 -7.10 1.31
CA TYR A 53 7.14 -7.22 -0.15
C TYR A 53 6.47 -8.52 -0.60
N THR A 54 5.91 -8.49 -1.80
CA THR A 54 5.24 -9.63 -2.41
C THR A 54 5.84 -9.90 -3.78
N VAL A 55 6.18 -11.17 -4.05
CA VAL A 55 6.59 -11.64 -5.37
C VAL A 55 5.44 -12.42 -5.97
N ARG A 56 5.03 -12.04 -7.16
CA ARG A 56 3.92 -12.68 -7.87
C ARG A 56 4.24 -12.84 -9.34
N GLU A 57 3.46 -13.69 -10.00
CA GLU A 57 3.52 -13.80 -11.45
C GLU A 57 3.08 -12.49 -12.12
N ARG A 58 3.62 -12.24 -13.30
CA ARG A 58 3.21 -11.09 -14.10
C ARG A 58 1.87 -11.39 -14.76
N GLY A 59 0.86 -10.58 -14.44
CA GLY A 59 -0.44 -10.63 -15.10
C GLY A 59 -0.49 -9.75 -16.34
N SER A 60 -1.68 -9.65 -16.95
CA SER A 60 -1.92 -8.67 -18.01
C SER A 60 -1.77 -7.24 -17.45
N MET A 61 -1.61 -6.25 -18.33
CA MET A 61 -1.50 -4.84 -17.89
C MET A 61 -2.72 -4.41 -17.08
N LYS A 62 -3.92 -4.82 -17.49
CA LYS A 62 -5.16 -4.51 -16.75
C LYS A 62 -5.16 -5.14 -15.36
N LYS A 63 -4.76 -6.41 -15.24
CA LYS A 63 -4.66 -7.09 -13.94
C LYS A 63 -3.61 -6.43 -13.06
N ASN A 64 -2.45 -6.11 -13.61
CA ASN A 64 -1.38 -5.42 -12.88
C ASN A 64 -1.83 -4.06 -12.36
N LEU A 65 -2.59 -3.31 -13.17
CA LEU A 65 -3.16 -2.03 -12.78
C LEU A 65 -4.13 -2.19 -11.60
N LEU A 66 -5.05 -3.15 -11.68
CA LEU A 66 -6.03 -3.40 -10.63
C LEU A 66 -5.35 -3.84 -9.32
N ILE A 67 -4.32 -4.67 -9.40
CA ILE A 67 -3.56 -5.10 -8.23
C ILE A 67 -2.82 -3.91 -7.61
N ALA A 68 -2.20 -3.07 -8.43
CA ALA A 68 -1.49 -1.88 -7.94
C ALA A 68 -2.43 -0.87 -7.27
N LEU A 69 -3.65 -0.72 -7.78
CA LEU A 69 -4.66 0.17 -7.21
C LEU A 69 -5.23 -0.35 -5.88
N ALA A 70 -5.26 -1.66 -5.68
CA ALA A 70 -5.91 -2.28 -4.54
C ALA A 70 -5.29 -1.88 -3.19
N GLY A 71 -3.96 -1.79 -3.11
CA GLY A 71 -3.27 -1.40 -1.89
C GLY A 71 -3.63 0.00 -1.42
N PRO A 72 -3.41 1.05 -2.24
CA PRO A 72 -3.81 2.41 -1.90
C PRO A 72 -5.32 2.54 -1.64
N LEU A 73 -6.15 1.80 -2.38
CA LEU A 73 -7.60 1.83 -2.19
C LEU A 73 -7.99 1.33 -0.79
N VAL A 74 -7.38 0.26 -0.30
CA VAL A 74 -7.60 -0.23 1.06
C VAL A 74 -7.27 0.86 2.08
N ASN A 75 -6.14 1.54 1.92
CA ASN A 75 -5.75 2.63 2.83
C ASN A 75 -6.75 3.80 2.77
N ILE A 76 -7.22 4.18 1.60
CA ILE A 76 -8.22 5.24 1.43
C ILE A 76 -9.53 4.86 2.15
N LEU A 77 -9.99 3.62 1.98
CA LEU A 77 -11.19 3.15 2.67
C LEU A 77 -11.02 3.16 4.19
N LEU A 78 -9.82 2.83 4.68
CA LEU A 78 -9.51 2.82 6.11
C LEU A 78 -9.38 4.24 6.70
N VAL A 79 -9.20 5.27 5.89
CA VAL A 79 -9.29 6.67 6.36
C VAL A 79 -10.67 6.95 6.95
N ALA A 80 -11.71 6.26 6.50
CA ALA A 80 -13.05 6.37 7.05
C ALA A 80 -13.15 5.96 8.53
N THR A 81 -12.14 5.26 9.07
CA THR A 81 -12.06 4.91 10.50
C THR A 81 -11.63 6.09 11.39
N SER A 82 -11.25 7.23 10.80
CA SER A 82 -10.71 8.39 11.53
C SER A 82 -11.59 8.89 12.69
N PRO A 83 -12.94 8.87 12.61
CA PRO A 83 -13.77 9.30 13.74
C PRO A 83 -13.58 8.44 15.00
N TRP A 84 -13.23 7.17 14.84
CA TRP A 84 -13.05 6.23 15.94
C TRP A 84 -11.58 5.97 16.25
N LEU A 85 -10.74 5.95 15.22
CA LEU A 85 -9.30 5.66 15.31
C LEU A 85 -8.52 6.73 14.53
N PRO A 86 -8.39 7.96 15.10
CA PRO A 86 -7.79 9.08 14.34
C PRO A 86 -6.33 8.86 13.95
N VAL A 87 -5.54 8.22 14.81
CA VAL A 87 -4.13 7.94 14.50
C VAL A 87 -4.02 6.88 13.40
N PHE A 88 -4.86 5.86 13.44
CA PHE A 88 -4.91 4.83 12.40
C PHE A 88 -5.38 5.41 11.06
N GLY A 89 -6.42 6.25 11.07
CA GLY A 89 -6.90 6.95 9.89
C GLY A 89 -5.82 7.84 9.28
N LEU A 90 -5.06 8.58 10.11
CA LEU A 90 -3.95 9.40 9.66
C LEU A 90 -2.83 8.54 9.05
N ALA A 91 -2.50 7.43 9.67
CA ALA A 91 -1.48 6.50 9.15
C ALA A 91 -1.87 5.98 7.77
N ASN A 92 -3.14 5.60 7.59
CA ASN A 92 -3.64 5.15 6.29
C ASN A 92 -3.62 6.27 5.24
N CYS A 93 -3.97 7.48 5.63
CA CYS A 93 -3.91 8.66 4.76
C CYS A 93 -2.48 8.91 4.26
N CYS A 94 -1.51 8.90 5.18
CA CYS A 94 -0.09 9.08 4.83
C CYS A 94 0.41 7.95 3.92
N PHE A 95 0.02 6.72 4.21
CA PHE A 95 0.40 5.56 3.40
C PHE A 95 -0.16 5.67 1.98
N ALA A 96 -1.43 6.01 1.85
CA ALA A 96 -2.07 6.21 0.55
C ALA A 96 -1.39 7.33 -0.25
N PHE A 97 -1.09 8.45 0.41
CA PHE A 97 -0.45 9.59 -0.24
C PHE A 97 0.95 9.24 -0.75
N VAL A 98 1.80 8.65 0.10
CA VAL A 98 3.17 8.28 -0.26
C VAL A 98 3.19 7.26 -1.39
N ASN A 99 2.29 6.27 -1.33
CA ASN A 99 2.22 5.24 -2.37
C ASN A 99 1.59 5.74 -3.68
N ALA A 100 0.85 6.84 -3.64
CA ALA A 100 0.29 7.46 -4.85
C ALA A 100 1.31 8.30 -5.62
N LEU A 101 2.43 8.68 -4.98
CA LEU A 101 3.48 9.42 -5.65
C LEU A 101 4.16 8.56 -6.73
N PRO A 102 4.45 9.12 -7.92
CA PRO A 102 5.08 8.36 -9.01
C PRO A 102 6.59 8.20 -8.80
N ILE A 103 6.98 7.64 -7.67
CA ILE A 103 8.38 7.38 -7.30
C ILE A 103 8.70 5.93 -7.63
N GLU A 104 9.88 5.66 -8.16
CA GLU A 104 10.33 4.32 -8.51
C GLU A 104 10.16 3.35 -7.33
N GLY A 105 9.52 2.22 -7.59
CA GLY A 105 9.21 1.19 -6.59
C GLY A 105 7.89 1.40 -5.85
N SER A 106 7.19 2.52 -6.05
CA SER A 106 5.89 2.78 -5.44
C SER A 106 4.73 2.24 -6.29
N ASP A 107 3.56 2.10 -5.67
CA ASP A 107 2.34 1.72 -6.39
C ASP A 107 1.91 2.79 -7.38
N GLY A 108 2.10 4.07 -7.04
CA GLY A 108 1.83 5.19 -7.95
C GLY A 108 2.63 5.10 -9.23
N PHE A 109 3.90 4.71 -9.14
CA PHE A 109 4.73 4.48 -10.32
C PHE A 109 4.18 3.33 -11.17
N ARG A 110 3.80 2.22 -10.56
CA ARG A 110 3.22 1.06 -11.26
C ARG A 110 1.90 1.41 -11.93
N ILE A 111 1.05 2.15 -11.25
CA ILE A 111 -0.23 2.63 -11.80
C ILE A 111 0.02 3.49 -13.03
N ALA A 112 0.92 4.46 -12.93
CA ALA A 112 1.26 5.35 -14.05
C ALA A 112 1.84 4.56 -15.22
N TYR A 113 2.73 3.62 -14.96
CA TYR A 113 3.34 2.77 -15.97
C TYR A 113 2.29 1.93 -16.71
N CYS A 114 1.42 1.24 -15.98
CA CYS A 114 0.37 0.40 -16.56
C CYS A 114 -0.61 1.25 -17.38
N TRP A 115 -0.99 2.40 -16.86
CA TRP A 115 -1.89 3.32 -17.54
C TRP A 115 -1.30 3.80 -18.87
N GLN A 116 -0.02 4.20 -18.87
CA GLN A 116 0.67 4.66 -20.08
C GLN A 116 0.77 3.54 -21.12
N GLN A 117 1.09 2.33 -20.69
CA GLN A 117 1.20 1.18 -21.59
C GLN A 117 -0.15 0.81 -22.22
N MET A 118 -1.22 0.84 -21.45
CA MET A 118 -2.58 0.59 -21.95
C MET A 118 -2.99 1.66 -22.96
N ARG A 119 -2.70 2.92 -22.66
CA ARG A 119 -3.01 4.05 -23.54
C ARG A 119 -2.25 3.98 -24.87
N LYS A 120 -0.96 3.63 -24.84
CA LYS A 120 -0.18 3.42 -26.05
C LYS A 120 -0.73 2.30 -26.90
N ARG A 121 -1.18 1.22 -26.27
CA ARG A 121 -1.78 0.09 -26.95
C ARG A 121 -3.05 0.48 -27.69
N ASP A 122 -3.92 1.27 -27.06
CA ASP A 122 -5.14 1.77 -27.67
C ASP A 122 -4.86 2.70 -28.86
N LEU A 123 -3.80 3.49 -28.78
CA LEU A 123 -3.39 4.40 -29.87
C LEU A 123 -2.77 3.66 -31.06
N MET A 124 -2.31 2.44 -30.87
CA MET A 124 -1.68 1.62 -31.93
C MET A 124 -2.71 0.79 -32.72
N ILE A 125 -3.94 0.78 -32.28
CA ILE A 125 -5.06 0.13 -32.96
C ILE A 125 -5.78 1.20 -33.81
#